data_29ba764546177f461a6ec4152e09e331
#
_entry.id   29ba764546177f461a6ec4152e09e331
#
_cell.length_a   1.000
_cell.length_b   1.000
_cell.length_c   1.000
_cell.angle_alpha   90.00
_cell.angle_beta   90.00
_cell.angle_gamma   90.00
#
_symmetry.space_group_name_H-M   'P 1'
#
loop_
_entity.id
_entity.type
_entity.pdbx_description
1 polymer ?
#
loop_
_entity_poly.entity_id
_entity_poly.type
_entity_poly.pdbx_seq_one_letter_code
_entity_poly.pdbx_strand_id
1 'polypeptide(L)'
;MGFLSVIRRWALRDKMPIREIARRTGLSRNTIKKYLREDAVEPKFKTPSRPSKLDPYADRLSAWLLAQTRKSRKERRNVKLMYEDLVKLGYDGSYERVAAFARAWRADRHRAEQTTGRGTFVPLVFEPGEAFQFDWSEDWATIGGERVKLQVAHTKLSHSRAFIVRVYPLQTHEMLFDAHWHAFRVFGGIPGRGIYDNMKTAVDRVGRGKQRDVNARFKAMASHYVFEPEFCNPAAGWEKGQVEKNVRDARNRLWQVMPVFKDLEELNQWLEDRCIALWSEIA
;
A
#
# COMPACT_ATOMS: atom_id res chain seq x y z
N MET A 1 3.83 0.89 -10.37
CA MET A 1 4.20 2.32 -10.39
C MET A 1 4.07 2.88 -11.78
N GLY A 2 3.61 4.10 -11.89
CA GLY A 2 3.54 4.73 -13.18
C GLY A 2 4.91 5.15 -13.70
N PHE A 3 5.12 5.03 -14.99
CA PHE A 3 6.39 5.33 -15.64
C PHE A 3 6.89 6.77 -15.41
N LEU A 4 5.95 7.73 -15.27
CA LEU A 4 6.27 9.13 -14.95
C LEU A 4 6.82 9.31 -13.54
N SER A 5 6.33 8.57 -12.55
CA SER A 5 6.84 8.61 -11.19
C SER A 5 8.30 8.15 -11.12
N VAL A 6 8.68 7.15 -11.93
CA VAL A 6 10.06 6.68 -12.03
C VAL A 6 10.96 7.77 -12.62
N ILE A 7 10.53 8.43 -13.69
CA ILE A 7 11.29 9.54 -14.32
C ILE A 7 11.48 10.70 -13.33
N ARG A 8 10.42 11.10 -12.59
CA ARG A 8 10.49 12.16 -11.58
C ARG A 8 11.44 11.78 -10.45
N ARG A 9 11.37 10.55 -9.94
CA ARG A 9 12.30 10.06 -8.91
C ARG A 9 13.74 10.15 -9.37
N TRP A 10 14.06 9.59 -10.55
CA TRP A 10 15.41 9.65 -11.10
C TRP A 10 15.93 11.07 -11.30
N ALA A 11 15.08 11.99 -11.78
CA ALA A 11 15.51 13.36 -12.03
C ALA A 11 15.62 14.19 -10.74
N LEU A 12 14.60 14.12 -9.85
CA LEU A 12 14.50 15.05 -8.72
C LEU A 12 15.17 14.51 -7.46
N ARG A 13 15.08 13.21 -7.21
CA ARG A 13 15.64 12.56 -6.03
C ARG A 13 17.07 12.05 -6.28
N ASP A 14 17.24 11.20 -7.31
CA ASP A 14 18.51 10.54 -7.60
C ASP A 14 19.45 11.44 -8.40
N LYS A 15 19.02 12.68 -8.72
CA LYS A 15 19.78 13.70 -9.48
C LYS A 15 20.36 13.18 -10.79
N MET A 16 19.70 12.17 -11.37
CA MET A 16 20.16 11.53 -12.60
C MET A 16 20.05 12.51 -13.79
N PRO A 17 21.09 12.66 -14.61
CA PRO A 17 21.04 13.52 -15.80
C PRO A 17 19.96 13.10 -16.79
N ILE A 18 19.25 14.06 -17.38
CA ILE A 18 18.17 13.81 -18.37
C ILE A 18 18.67 12.94 -19.54
N ARG A 19 19.94 13.07 -19.91
CA ARG A 19 20.56 12.26 -20.97
C ARG A 19 20.56 10.77 -20.60
N GLU A 20 20.87 10.44 -19.35
CA GLU A 20 20.89 9.07 -18.86
C GLU A 20 19.46 8.53 -18.70
N ILE A 21 18.54 9.34 -18.22
CA ILE A 21 17.11 8.98 -18.16
C ILE A 21 16.59 8.66 -19.57
N ALA A 22 16.94 9.48 -20.57
CA ALA A 22 16.57 9.25 -21.97
C ALA A 22 17.13 7.91 -22.49
N ARG A 23 18.37 7.60 -22.16
CA ARG A 23 19.01 6.34 -22.56
C ARG A 23 18.29 5.12 -21.94
N ARG A 24 17.94 5.19 -20.66
CA ARG A 24 17.29 4.10 -19.92
C ARG A 24 15.83 3.89 -20.32
N THR A 25 15.14 4.97 -20.68
CA THR A 25 13.69 4.93 -20.95
C THR A 25 13.35 4.82 -22.42
N GLY A 26 14.31 5.10 -23.33
CA GLY A 26 14.05 5.22 -24.76
C GLY A 26 13.27 6.48 -25.17
N LEU A 27 12.93 7.36 -24.21
CA LEU A 27 12.20 8.59 -24.47
C LEU A 27 13.11 9.72 -24.93
N SER A 28 12.55 10.63 -25.75
CA SER A 28 13.27 11.84 -26.15
C SER A 28 13.53 12.74 -24.93
N ARG A 29 14.64 13.46 -24.92
CA ARG A 29 14.97 14.43 -23.87
C ARG A 29 13.90 15.52 -23.72
N ASN A 30 13.23 15.89 -24.81
CA ASN A 30 12.15 16.88 -24.80
C ASN A 30 10.89 16.30 -24.12
N THR A 31 10.57 15.03 -24.37
CA THR A 31 9.48 14.32 -23.68
C THR A 31 9.71 14.26 -22.17
N ILE A 32 10.94 13.93 -21.75
CA ILE A 32 11.29 13.89 -20.32
C ILE A 32 11.19 15.28 -19.69
N LYS A 33 11.72 16.32 -20.36
CA LYS A 33 11.59 17.71 -19.88
C LYS A 33 10.14 18.14 -19.74
N LYS A 34 9.28 17.76 -20.71
CA LYS A 34 7.84 18.00 -20.64
C LYS A 34 7.22 17.34 -19.40
N TYR A 35 7.50 16.08 -19.15
CA TYR A 35 6.98 15.34 -17.99
C TYR A 35 7.49 15.88 -16.63
N LEU A 36 8.68 16.45 -16.60
CA LEU A 36 9.20 17.08 -15.39
C LEU A 36 8.57 18.46 -15.10
N ARG A 37 8.08 19.16 -16.13
CA ARG A 37 7.43 20.46 -15.99
C ARG A 37 5.94 20.37 -15.71
N GLU A 38 5.27 19.35 -16.23
CA GLU A 38 3.83 19.14 -16.07
C GLU A 38 3.60 18.28 -14.83
N ASP A 39 2.68 18.67 -13.95
CA ASP A 39 2.11 17.81 -12.90
C ASP A 39 1.12 16.79 -13.50
N ALA A 40 1.46 16.26 -14.66
CA ALA A 40 0.58 15.41 -15.43
C ALA A 40 0.41 14.03 -14.76
N VAL A 41 -0.83 13.70 -14.50
CA VAL A 41 -1.28 12.34 -14.22
C VAL A 41 -1.02 11.50 -15.47
N GLU A 42 -0.45 10.29 -15.31
CA GLU A 42 -0.16 9.38 -16.41
C GLU A 42 -1.34 9.21 -17.37
N PRO A 43 -1.12 9.34 -18.69
CA PRO A 43 -2.15 9.00 -19.66
C PRO A 43 -2.49 7.51 -19.52
N LYS A 44 -3.63 7.22 -18.93
CA LYS A 44 -4.17 5.86 -18.88
C LYS A 44 -4.83 5.55 -20.22
N PHE A 45 -4.23 4.66 -20.99
CA PHE A 45 -4.98 3.96 -22.04
C PHE A 45 -6.05 3.11 -21.37
N LYS A 46 -7.31 3.54 -21.41
CA LYS A 46 -8.44 2.71 -21.03
C LYS A 46 -8.62 1.64 -22.09
N THR A 47 -7.94 0.51 -21.93
CA THR A 47 -8.34 -0.69 -22.67
C THR A 47 -9.73 -1.06 -22.15
N PRO A 48 -10.77 -1.08 -22.98
CA PRO A 48 -12.09 -1.50 -22.52
C PRO A 48 -11.97 -2.93 -21.96
N SER A 49 -12.39 -3.12 -20.72
CA SER A 49 -12.49 -4.43 -20.08
C SER A 49 -13.50 -5.25 -20.90
N ARG A 50 -13.03 -6.13 -21.74
CA ARG A 50 -13.90 -7.08 -22.43
C ARG A 50 -14.21 -8.22 -21.45
N PRO A 51 -15.48 -8.45 -21.11
CA PRO A 51 -15.84 -9.56 -20.26
C PRO A 51 -15.36 -10.87 -20.90
N SER A 52 -14.75 -11.70 -20.11
CA SER A 52 -14.31 -13.03 -20.55
C SER A 52 -15.47 -14.01 -20.46
N LYS A 53 -15.62 -14.90 -21.43
CA LYS A 53 -16.57 -16.02 -21.36
C LYS A 53 -16.36 -16.92 -20.12
N LEU A 54 -15.18 -16.82 -19.48
CA LEU A 54 -14.84 -17.56 -18.28
C LEU A 54 -15.33 -16.87 -16.99
N ASP A 55 -15.62 -15.57 -17.03
CA ASP A 55 -15.97 -14.81 -15.82
C ASP A 55 -17.15 -15.38 -15.03
N PRO A 56 -18.25 -15.85 -15.68
CA PRO A 56 -19.36 -16.47 -14.95
C PRO A 56 -18.96 -17.77 -14.23
N TYR A 57 -17.89 -18.42 -14.66
CA TYR A 57 -17.41 -19.69 -14.12
C TYR A 57 -16.19 -19.54 -13.21
N ALA A 58 -15.65 -18.34 -13.06
CA ALA A 58 -14.38 -18.07 -12.36
C ALA A 58 -14.41 -18.52 -10.90
N ASP A 59 -15.52 -18.24 -10.18
CA ASP A 59 -15.68 -18.61 -8.77
C ASP A 59 -15.76 -20.12 -8.61
N ARG A 60 -16.52 -20.78 -9.48
CA ARG A 60 -16.65 -22.26 -9.49
C ARG A 60 -15.31 -22.94 -9.79
N LEU A 61 -14.59 -22.45 -10.78
CA LEU A 61 -13.26 -22.97 -11.13
C LEU A 61 -12.27 -22.74 -9.97
N SER A 62 -12.32 -21.59 -9.33
CA SER A 62 -11.52 -21.29 -8.14
C SER A 62 -11.80 -22.24 -6.99
N ALA A 63 -13.09 -22.53 -6.72
CA ALA A 63 -13.51 -23.50 -5.70
C ALA A 63 -13.02 -24.91 -6.01
N TRP A 64 -13.09 -25.34 -7.26
CA TRP A 64 -12.56 -26.63 -7.69
C TRP A 64 -11.05 -26.71 -7.52
N LEU A 65 -10.32 -25.70 -7.94
CA LEU A 65 -8.86 -25.64 -7.76
C LEU A 65 -8.49 -25.68 -6.26
N LEU A 66 -9.24 -24.98 -5.42
CA LEU A 66 -9.05 -25.01 -3.97
C LEU A 66 -9.28 -26.41 -3.38
N ALA A 67 -10.35 -27.08 -3.80
CA ALA A 67 -10.64 -28.44 -3.35
C ALA A 67 -9.54 -29.44 -3.72
N GLN A 68 -8.86 -29.25 -4.86
CA GLN A 68 -7.75 -30.12 -5.26
C GLN A 68 -6.48 -29.92 -4.43
N THR A 69 -6.27 -28.77 -3.82
CA THR A 69 -5.07 -28.54 -2.99
C THR A 69 -5.06 -29.42 -1.73
N ARG A 70 -6.24 -29.81 -1.26
CA ARG A 70 -6.41 -30.65 -0.07
C ARG A 70 -6.28 -32.17 -0.35
N LYS A 71 -6.23 -32.55 -1.63
CA LYS A 71 -6.15 -33.95 -2.07
C LYS A 71 -4.72 -34.40 -2.31
N SER A 72 -4.47 -35.70 -2.16
CA SER A 72 -3.20 -36.31 -2.54
C SER A 72 -2.92 -36.15 -4.03
N ARG A 73 -1.64 -36.19 -4.45
CA ARG A 73 -1.26 -35.97 -5.86
C ARG A 73 -1.95 -36.96 -6.81
N LYS A 74 -2.22 -38.18 -6.35
CA LYS A 74 -2.89 -39.23 -7.17
C LYS A 74 -4.39 -38.98 -7.37
N GLU A 75 -5.03 -38.26 -6.47
CA GLU A 75 -6.49 -38.01 -6.47
C GLU A 75 -6.85 -36.66 -7.08
N ARG A 76 -5.86 -35.85 -7.43
CA ARG A 76 -6.09 -34.51 -8.00
C ARG A 76 -6.63 -34.60 -9.41
N ARG A 77 -7.74 -33.93 -9.65
CA ARG A 77 -8.30 -33.74 -10.98
C ARG A 77 -7.36 -32.83 -11.78
N ASN A 78 -7.12 -33.18 -13.05
CA ASN A 78 -6.35 -32.33 -13.95
C ASN A 78 -7.22 -31.16 -14.50
N VAL A 79 -6.58 -30.12 -15.03
CA VAL A 79 -7.28 -28.94 -15.56
C VAL A 79 -8.12 -29.30 -16.78
N LYS A 80 -7.75 -30.35 -17.55
CA LYS A 80 -8.51 -30.81 -18.70
C LYS A 80 -9.89 -31.36 -18.30
N LEU A 81 -9.96 -32.18 -17.25
CA LEU A 81 -11.23 -32.64 -16.68
C LEU A 81 -12.11 -31.51 -16.16
N MET A 82 -11.50 -30.47 -15.55
CA MET A 82 -12.23 -29.28 -15.11
C MET A 82 -12.79 -28.50 -16.30
N TYR A 83 -12.05 -28.41 -17.39
CA TYR A 83 -12.53 -27.80 -18.62
C TYR A 83 -13.71 -28.59 -19.21
N GLU A 84 -13.63 -29.92 -19.30
CA GLU A 84 -14.70 -30.77 -19.79
C GLU A 84 -15.98 -30.60 -18.95
N ASP A 85 -15.84 -30.47 -17.63
CA ASP A 85 -16.99 -30.21 -16.76
C ASP A 85 -17.54 -28.79 -16.93
N LEU A 86 -16.70 -27.78 -17.21
CA LEU A 86 -17.18 -26.45 -17.56
C LEU A 86 -17.95 -26.44 -18.88
N VAL A 87 -17.49 -27.19 -19.87
CA VAL A 87 -18.23 -27.37 -21.15
C VAL A 87 -19.60 -27.97 -20.91
N LYS A 88 -19.70 -29.01 -20.07
CA LYS A 88 -21.01 -29.60 -19.71
C LYS A 88 -21.92 -28.59 -19.00
N LEU A 89 -21.36 -27.59 -18.36
CA LEU A 89 -22.10 -26.49 -17.69
C LEU A 89 -22.39 -25.31 -18.64
N GLY A 90 -22.09 -25.45 -19.93
CA GLY A 90 -22.37 -24.43 -20.95
C GLY A 90 -21.23 -23.49 -21.27
N TYR A 91 -20.00 -23.76 -20.80
CA TYR A 91 -18.83 -22.97 -21.21
C TYR A 91 -18.44 -23.24 -22.64
N ASP A 92 -18.47 -22.22 -23.50
CA ASP A 92 -18.14 -22.29 -24.93
C ASP A 92 -16.77 -21.68 -25.28
N GLY A 93 -15.92 -21.43 -24.27
CA GLY A 93 -14.58 -20.87 -24.45
C GLY A 93 -13.51 -21.94 -24.64
N SER A 94 -12.26 -21.50 -24.91
CA SER A 94 -11.13 -22.39 -25.15
C SER A 94 -10.54 -22.98 -23.86
N TYR A 95 -9.96 -24.18 -23.98
CA TYR A 95 -9.15 -24.82 -22.92
C TYR A 95 -7.99 -23.92 -22.44
N GLU A 96 -7.33 -23.22 -23.37
CA GLU A 96 -6.19 -22.34 -23.08
C GLU A 96 -6.55 -21.24 -22.06
N ARG A 97 -7.77 -20.70 -22.13
CA ARG A 97 -8.26 -19.72 -21.16
C ARG A 97 -8.42 -20.31 -19.77
N VAL A 98 -8.96 -21.52 -19.66
CA VAL A 98 -9.10 -22.24 -18.40
C VAL A 98 -7.74 -22.62 -17.82
N ALA A 99 -6.81 -23.08 -18.66
CA ALA A 99 -5.45 -23.41 -18.27
C ALA A 99 -4.65 -22.17 -17.83
N ALA A 100 -4.81 -21.04 -18.51
CA ALA A 100 -4.20 -19.76 -18.11
C ALA A 100 -4.75 -19.28 -16.77
N PHE A 101 -6.05 -19.35 -16.57
CA PHE A 101 -6.69 -19.02 -15.27
C PHE A 101 -6.14 -19.91 -14.15
N ALA A 102 -6.08 -21.23 -14.37
CA ALA A 102 -5.57 -22.17 -13.36
C ALA A 102 -4.09 -21.93 -13.03
N ARG A 103 -3.26 -21.54 -14.02
CA ARG A 103 -1.86 -21.15 -13.78
C ARG A 103 -1.75 -19.87 -12.95
N ALA A 104 -2.50 -18.84 -13.30
CA ALA A 104 -2.53 -17.58 -12.58
C ALA A 104 -3.02 -17.78 -11.13
N TRP A 105 -4.12 -18.52 -10.93
CA TRP A 105 -4.66 -18.84 -9.62
C TRP A 105 -3.65 -19.60 -8.74
N ARG A 106 -2.93 -20.58 -9.29
CA ARG A 106 -1.89 -21.33 -8.55
C ARG A 106 -0.71 -20.44 -8.18
N ALA A 107 -0.27 -19.58 -9.10
CA ALA A 107 0.81 -18.64 -8.85
C ALA A 107 0.46 -17.61 -7.75
N ASP A 108 -0.77 -17.08 -7.79
CA ASP A 108 -1.25 -16.16 -6.76
C ASP A 108 -1.39 -16.83 -5.40
N ARG A 109 -1.88 -18.09 -5.38
CA ARG A 109 -1.95 -18.86 -4.14
C ARG A 109 -0.58 -19.21 -3.59
N HIS A 110 0.35 -19.66 -4.43
CA HIS A 110 1.72 -19.95 -3.99
C HIS A 110 2.41 -18.71 -3.41
N ARG A 111 2.17 -17.53 -4.02
CA ARG A 111 2.62 -16.25 -3.43
C ARG A 111 1.97 -15.97 -2.09
N ALA A 112 0.65 -16.17 -1.98
CA ALA A 112 -0.07 -16.01 -0.72
C ALA A 112 0.43 -16.99 0.36
N GLU A 113 0.69 -18.24 0.01
CA GLU A 113 1.25 -19.26 0.94
C GLU A 113 2.69 -18.95 1.36
N GLN A 114 3.52 -18.40 0.47
CA GLN A 114 4.86 -17.91 0.80
C GLN A 114 4.81 -16.70 1.74
N THR A 115 3.76 -15.87 1.65
CA THR A 115 3.58 -14.72 2.55
C THR A 115 2.87 -15.08 3.85
N THR A 116 2.15 -16.21 3.93
CA THR A 116 1.54 -16.74 5.17
C THR A 116 2.42 -17.77 5.89
N GLY A 117 3.63 -18.01 5.40
CA GLY A 117 4.54 -19.02 5.93
C GLY A 117 4.87 -18.79 7.41
N ARG A 118 4.62 -19.79 8.25
CA ARG A 118 5.26 -19.99 9.56
C ARG A 118 6.76 -20.27 9.33
N GLY A 119 7.46 -19.37 8.72
CA GLY A 119 8.86 -19.49 8.37
C GLY A 119 9.64 -18.31 8.91
N THR A 120 10.73 -18.60 9.55
CA THR A 120 11.87 -17.73 9.89
C THR A 120 11.56 -16.23 9.80
N PHE A 121 11.41 -15.59 10.94
CA PHE A 121 11.39 -14.15 11.06
C PHE A 121 12.71 -13.60 10.49
N VAL A 122 12.69 -13.11 9.27
CA VAL A 122 13.79 -12.35 8.70
C VAL A 122 13.60 -10.92 9.17
N PRO A 123 14.48 -10.36 10.01
CA PRO A 123 14.38 -8.95 10.39
C PRO A 123 14.42 -8.09 9.13
N LEU A 124 13.41 -7.26 8.95
CA LEU A 124 13.42 -6.24 7.89
C LEU A 124 14.44 -5.17 8.31
N VAL A 125 15.59 -5.19 7.69
CA VAL A 125 16.62 -4.15 7.83
C VAL A 125 16.36 -3.10 6.75
N PHE A 126 16.30 -1.85 7.16
CA PHE A 126 16.09 -0.70 6.27
C PHE A 126 17.29 0.24 6.40
N GLU A 127 17.72 0.81 5.29
CA GLU A 127 18.73 1.85 5.27
C GLU A 127 18.14 3.22 5.71
N PRO A 128 18.97 4.15 6.20
CA PRO A 128 18.53 5.51 6.53
C PRO A 128 17.80 6.17 5.35
N GLY A 129 16.60 6.70 5.59
CA GLY A 129 15.77 7.33 4.55
C GLY A 129 15.18 6.38 3.50
N GLU A 130 15.31 5.08 3.67
CA GLU A 130 14.78 4.11 2.72
C GLU A 130 13.25 4.06 2.74
N ALA A 131 12.64 3.90 3.90
CA ALA A 131 11.20 3.71 3.99
C ALA A 131 10.57 4.34 5.23
N PHE A 132 9.29 4.66 5.10
CA PHE A 132 8.39 4.94 6.21
C PHE A 132 7.15 4.04 6.13
N GLN A 133 6.46 3.89 7.24
CA GLN A 133 5.20 3.18 7.35
C GLN A 133 4.11 4.14 7.79
N PHE A 134 2.93 4.00 7.21
CA PHE A 134 1.76 4.80 7.54
C PHE A 134 0.57 3.90 7.90
N ASP A 135 -0.15 4.27 8.97
CA ASP A 135 -1.39 3.60 9.36
C ASP A 135 -2.38 4.56 10.02
N TRP A 136 -3.66 4.22 9.94
CA TRP A 136 -4.72 4.88 10.69
C TRP A 136 -5.12 4.05 11.90
N SER A 137 -5.42 4.72 13.00
CA SER A 137 -6.14 4.15 14.13
C SER A 137 -7.24 5.08 14.60
N GLU A 138 -8.05 4.62 15.54
CA GLU A 138 -9.11 5.42 16.14
C GLU A 138 -8.89 5.52 17.65
N ASP A 139 -9.04 6.72 18.19
CA ASP A 139 -8.99 6.95 19.63
C ASP A 139 -9.94 8.06 20.06
N TRP A 140 -10.12 8.23 21.35
CA TRP A 140 -11.02 9.23 21.94
C TRP A 140 -10.21 10.32 22.64
N ALA A 141 -10.67 11.57 22.53
CA ALA A 141 -10.16 12.70 23.31
C ALA A 141 -11.31 13.58 23.76
N THR A 142 -11.09 14.42 24.76
CA THR A 142 -12.00 15.49 25.13
C THR A 142 -11.51 16.78 24.50
N ILE A 143 -12.30 17.36 23.61
CA ILE A 143 -11.97 18.58 22.88
C ILE A 143 -13.04 19.62 23.20
N GLY A 144 -12.63 20.78 23.77
CA GLY A 144 -13.56 21.83 24.16
C GLY A 144 -14.61 21.37 25.17
N GLY A 145 -14.30 20.35 25.97
CA GLY A 145 -15.22 19.76 26.96
C GLY A 145 -16.09 18.61 26.41
N GLU A 146 -16.07 18.36 25.13
CA GLU A 146 -16.83 17.26 24.49
C GLU A 146 -15.95 16.04 24.17
N ARG A 147 -16.49 14.85 24.42
CA ARG A 147 -15.81 13.60 24.07
C ARG A 147 -15.98 13.32 22.59
N VAL A 148 -14.87 13.33 21.85
CA VAL A 148 -14.84 13.18 20.39
C VAL A 148 -14.04 11.94 20.00
N LYS A 149 -14.54 11.17 19.03
CA LYS A 149 -13.81 10.09 18.39
C LYS A 149 -12.95 10.67 17.28
N LEU A 150 -11.65 10.42 17.32
CA LEU A 150 -10.68 10.95 16.39
C LEU A 150 -10.04 9.85 15.54
N GLN A 151 -9.67 10.21 14.35
CA GLN A 151 -8.83 9.41 13.47
C GLN A 151 -7.37 9.78 13.71
N VAL A 152 -6.55 8.80 13.99
CA VAL A 152 -5.16 8.99 14.41
C VAL A 152 -4.24 8.49 13.30
N ALA A 153 -3.53 9.41 12.64
CA ALA A 153 -2.52 9.12 11.65
C ALA A 153 -1.19 8.80 12.33
N HIS A 154 -0.62 7.66 12.02
CA HIS A 154 0.70 7.22 12.48
C HIS A 154 1.65 7.17 11.32
N THR A 155 2.73 7.94 11.36
CA THR A 155 3.84 7.86 10.41
C THR A 155 5.12 7.49 11.14
N LYS A 156 5.81 6.44 10.69
CA LYS A 156 7.00 5.92 11.35
C LYS A 156 8.11 5.66 10.34
N LEU A 157 9.32 6.13 10.63
CA LEU A 157 10.52 5.78 9.86
C LEU A 157 10.92 4.33 10.14
N SER A 158 11.19 3.56 9.08
CA SER A 158 11.48 2.14 9.22
C SER A 158 12.88 1.86 9.78
N HIS A 159 13.87 2.73 9.51
CA HIS A 159 15.23 2.59 10.01
C HIS A 159 15.36 3.11 11.45
N SER A 160 15.20 4.42 11.67
CA SER A 160 15.40 5.06 12.98
C SER A 160 14.28 4.77 13.98
N ARG A 161 13.13 4.27 13.49
CA ARG A 161 11.89 4.07 14.25
C ARG A 161 11.27 5.35 14.84
N ALA A 162 11.82 6.51 14.52
CA ALA A 162 11.19 7.79 14.84
C ALA A 162 9.78 7.84 14.27
N PHE A 163 8.83 8.36 15.04
CA PHE A 163 7.43 8.37 14.65
C PHE A 163 6.78 9.71 14.96
N ILE A 164 5.73 10.01 14.22
CA ILE A 164 4.83 11.15 14.45
C ILE A 164 3.40 10.64 14.46
N VAL A 165 2.62 11.19 15.37
CA VAL A 165 1.19 10.94 15.52
C VAL A 165 0.46 12.26 15.35
N ARG A 166 -0.61 12.27 14.54
CA ARG A 166 -1.47 13.44 14.35
C ARG A 166 -2.93 13.04 14.29
N VAL A 167 -3.81 13.83 14.80
CA VAL A 167 -5.24 13.52 14.91
C VAL A 167 -6.09 14.37 13.96
N TYR A 168 -7.17 13.76 13.51
CA TYR A 168 -8.13 14.33 12.57
C TYR A 168 -9.56 13.90 12.91
N PRO A 169 -10.57 14.67 12.50
CA PRO A 169 -11.97 14.27 12.68
C PRO A 169 -12.37 13.10 11.73
N LEU A 170 -11.76 13.01 10.55
CA LEU A 170 -12.09 12.02 9.50
C LEU A 170 -10.83 11.46 8.85
N GLN A 171 -11.00 10.50 7.91
CA GLN A 171 -9.93 9.95 7.06
C GLN A 171 -10.15 10.37 5.60
N THR A 172 -10.12 11.68 5.32
CA THR A 172 -10.22 12.19 3.94
C THR A 172 -8.84 12.22 3.27
N HIS A 173 -8.81 12.47 1.95
CA HIS A 173 -7.55 12.66 1.23
C HIS A 173 -6.77 13.89 1.72
N GLU A 174 -7.49 14.97 2.02
CA GLU A 174 -6.90 16.21 2.55
C GLU A 174 -6.19 15.96 3.87
N MET A 175 -6.83 15.22 4.78
CA MET A 175 -6.26 14.86 6.09
C MET A 175 -5.08 13.89 5.94
N LEU A 176 -5.16 12.96 4.98
CA LEU A 176 -4.03 12.09 4.65
C LEU A 176 -2.83 12.89 4.14
N PHE A 177 -3.06 13.87 3.25
CA PHE A 177 -2.00 14.70 2.69
C PHE A 177 -1.38 15.61 3.75
N ASP A 178 -2.20 16.21 4.60
CA ASP A 178 -1.75 17.01 5.73
C ASP A 178 -0.90 16.19 6.71
N ALA A 179 -1.30 14.95 7.03
CA ALA A 179 -0.55 14.05 7.88
C ALA A 179 0.85 13.75 7.30
N HIS A 180 0.94 13.52 5.99
CA HIS A 180 2.22 13.30 5.32
C HIS A 180 3.09 14.56 5.32
N TRP A 181 2.49 15.72 5.02
CA TRP A 181 3.20 16.99 5.02
C TRP A 181 3.84 17.27 6.39
N HIS A 182 3.05 17.14 7.46
CA HIS A 182 3.53 17.35 8.83
C HIS A 182 4.64 16.36 9.19
N ALA A 183 4.46 15.07 8.90
CA ALA A 183 5.45 14.04 9.19
C ALA A 183 6.77 14.32 8.46
N PHE A 184 6.73 14.63 7.17
CA PHE A 184 7.92 14.91 6.37
C PHE A 184 8.65 16.19 6.80
N ARG A 185 7.88 17.21 7.21
CA ARG A 185 8.43 18.43 7.80
C ARG A 185 9.22 18.13 9.07
N VAL A 186 8.62 17.37 9.98
CA VAL A 186 9.22 17.05 11.28
C VAL A 186 10.40 16.10 11.14
N PHE A 187 10.34 15.14 10.22
CA PHE A 187 11.48 14.25 9.92
C PHE A 187 12.63 14.95 9.17
N GLY A 188 12.40 16.16 8.67
CA GLY A 188 13.40 16.91 7.89
C GLY A 188 13.66 16.30 6.51
N GLY A 189 12.81 15.44 6.00
CA GLY A 189 12.98 14.80 4.70
C GLY A 189 11.91 13.77 4.35
N ILE A 190 11.94 13.31 3.11
CA ILE A 190 10.99 12.35 2.56
C ILE A 190 11.71 11.04 2.26
N PRO A 191 11.36 9.92 2.93
CA PRO A 191 11.94 8.61 2.63
C PRO A 191 11.57 8.10 1.22
N GLY A 192 12.38 7.16 0.69
CA GLY A 192 12.21 6.65 -0.67
C GLY A 192 10.97 5.87 -0.93
N ARG A 193 10.44 5.19 0.08
CA ARG A 193 9.25 4.33 -0.01
C ARG A 193 8.29 4.64 1.11
N GLY A 194 6.97 4.58 0.81
CA GLY A 194 5.91 4.60 1.79
C GLY A 194 5.19 3.26 1.85
N ILE A 195 5.16 2.60 2.99
CA ILE A 195 4.50 1.31 3.20
C ILE A 195 3.13 1.55 3.82
N TYR A 196 2.08 1.07 3.15
CA TYR A 196 0.68 1.31 3.50
C TYR A 196 -0.11 0.01 3.60
N ASP A 197 -1.17 0.05 4.40
CA ASP A 197 -2.25 -0.90 4.24
C ASP A 197 -3.15 -0.53 3.05
N ASN A 198 -4.12 -1.43 2.75
CA ASN A 198 -5.12 -1.22 1.71
C ASN A 198 -6.23 -0.26 2.19
N MET A 199 -5.85 0.93 2.68
CA MET A 199 -6.81 1.93 3.13
C MET A 199 -7.58 2.55 1.95
N LYS A 200 -8.84 2.89 2.16
CA LYS A 200 -9.75 3.41 1.12
C LYS A 200 -9.26 4.70 0.46
N THR A 201 -8.54 5.54 1.18
CA THR A 201 -7.95 6.77 0.65
C THR A 201 -6.75 6.54 -0.27
N ALA A 202 -6.15 5.35 -0.25
CA ALA A 202 -5.00 5.02 -1.10
C ALA A 202 -5.34 4.01 -2.21
N VAL A 203 -6.31 3.11 -1.98
CA VAL A 203 -6.64 2.02 -2.88
C VAL A 203 -8.14 2.02 -3.17
N ASP A 204 -8.51 2.24 -4.43
CA ASP A 204 -9.91 2.19 -4.88
C ASP A 204 -10.39 0.73 -4.98
N ARG A 205 -9.50 -0.17 -5.41
CA ARG A 205 -9.82 -1.60 -5.55
C ARG A 205 -8.61 -2.47 -5.27
N VAL A 206 -8.80 -3.46 -4.41
CA VAL A 206 -7.83 -4.52 -4.15
C VAL A 206 -8.05 -5.65 -5.15
N GLY A 207 -7.07 -5.87 -6.04
CA GLY A 207 -7.05 -6.99 -6.98
C GLY A 207 -6.43 -8.25 -6.36
N ARG A 208 -6.18 -9.26 -7.17
CA ARG A 208 -5.51 -10.50 -6.74
C ARG A 208 -4.00 -10.26 -6.52
N GLY A 209 -3.45 -10.79 -5.43
CA GLY A 209 -2.02 -10.65 -5.09
C GLY A 209 -1.63 -9.20 -4.80
N LYS A 210 -0.58 -8.70 -5.44
CA LYS A 210 -0.10 -7.31 -5.29
C LYS A 210 -0.79 -6.30 -6.23
N GLN A 211 -1.77 -6.72 -7.03
CA GLN A 211 -2.49 -5.80 -7.91
C GLN A 211 -3.39 -4.87 -7.08
N ARG A 212 -3.21 -3.57 -7.27
CA ARG A 212 -3.99 -2.51 -6.63
C ARG A 212 -4.42 -1.50 -7.69
N ASP A 213 -5.67 -1.10 -7.64
CA ASP A 213 -6.12 0.11 -8.31
C ASP A 213 -5.94 1.27 -7.33
N VAL A 214 -4.80 1.94 -7.46
CA VAL A 214 -4.39 2.99 -6.53
C VAL A 214 -5.13 4.26 -6.89
N ASN A 215 -5.72 4.91 -5.90
CA ASN A 215 -6.47 6.14 -6.06
C ASN A 215 -5.65 7.24 -6.75
N ALA A 216 -6.27 7.97 -7.70
CA ALA A 216 -5.57 8.96 -8.51
C ALA A 216 -5.01 10.14 -7.67
N ARG A 217 -5.75 10.59 -6.65
CA ARG A 217 -5.29 11.67 -5.75
C ARG A 217 -4.10 11.21 -4.90
N PHE A 218 -4.15 9.97 -4.40
CA PHE A 218 -3.03 9.37 -3.67
C PHE A 218 -1.78 9.24 -4.55
N LYS A 219 -1.94 8.82 -5.82
CA LYS A 219 -0.82 8.79 -6.79
C LYS A 219 -0.24 10.17 -7.04
N ALA A 220 -1.09 11.19 -7.13
CA ALA A 220 -0.64 12.57 -7.31
C ALA A 220 0.23 13.02 -6.13
N MET A 221 -0.20 12.74 -4.89
CA MET A 221 0.59 13.01 -3.68
C MET A 221 1.93 12.28 -3.70
N ALA A 222 1.94 10.96 -3.95
CA ALA A 222 3.17 10.19 -4.00
C ALA A 222 4.14 10.69 -5.08
N SER A 223 3.60 11.13 -6.23
CA SER A 223 4.38 11.74 -7.31
C SER A 223 4.92 13.12 -6.93
N HIS A 224 4.14 13.93 -6.21
CA HIS A 224 4.56 15.26 -5.73
C HIS A 224 5.75 15.14 -4.75
N TYR A 225 5.64 14.26 -3.78
CA TYR A 225 6.70 14.00 -2.79
C TYR A 225 7.82 13.08 -3.28
N VAL A 226 7.68 12.50 -4.46
CA VAL A 226 8.70 11.67 -5.13
C VAL A 226 9.09 10.44 -4.30
N PHE A 227 8.13 9.78 -3.65
CA PHE A 227 8.33 8.51 -2.99
C PHE A 227 7.57 7.37 -3.70
N GLU A 228 7.97 6.12 -3.45
CA GLU A 228 7.33 4.92 -3.99
C GLU A 228 6.32 4.35 -3.00
N PRO A 229 5.00 4.32 -3.31
CA PRO A 229 4.04 3.67 -2.44
C PRO A 229 4.08 2.14 -2.61
N GLU A 230 4.19 1.43 -1.51
CA GLU A 230 4.05 -0.02 -1.41
C GLU A 230 2.84 -0.38 -0.56
N PHE A 231 2.07 -1.37 -1.00
CA PHE A 231 0.91 -1.84 -0.26
C PHE A 231 1.15 -3.25 0.26
N CYS A 232 0.86 -3.45 1.54
CA CYS A 232 0.94 -4.75 2.18
C CYS A 232 -0.02 -5.74 1.51
N ASN A 233 0.36 -7.02 1.48
CA ASN A 233 -0.54 -8.05 1.02
C ASN A 233 -1.71 -8.23 2.00
N PRO A 234 -2.92 -8.55 1.52
CA PRO A 234 -4.02 -8.91 2.41
C PRO A 234 -3.57 -10.06 3.33
N ALA A 235 -3.86 -9.93 4.63
CA ALA A 235 -3.49 -10.88 5.68
C ALA A 235 -1.97 -11.08 5.94
N ALA A 236 -1.10 -10.22 5.43
CA ALA A 236 0.34 -10.25 5.70
C ALA A 236 0.72 -9.35 6.89
N GLY A 237 0.17 -9.62 8.06
CA GLY A 237 0.43 -8.84 9.29
C GLY A 237 1.91 -8.70 9.66
N TRP A 238 2.78 -9.63 9.20
CA TRP A 238 4.22 -9.54 9.43
C TRP A 238 4.90 -8.41 8.62
N GLU A 239 4.36 -8.02 7.46
CA GLU A 239 4.85 -6.87 6.68
C GLU A 239 4.55 -5.55 7.41
N LYS A 240 3.52 -5.54 8.27
CA LYS A 240 3.06 -4.41 9.08
C LYS A 240 3.55 -4.41 10.54
N GLY A 241 4.17 -5.48 10.99
CA GLY A 241 4.45 -5.71 12.41
C GLY A 241 5.12 -4.55 13.15
N GLN A 242 5.88 -3.70 12.45
CA GLN A 242 6.49 -2.51 13.05
C GLN A 242 5.47 -1.39 13.29
N VAL A 243 4.52 -1.16 12.37
CA VAL A 243 3.51 -0.10 12.50
C VAL A 243 2.42 -0.49 13.50
N GLU A 244 1.93 -1.73 13.46
CA GLU A 244 0.95 -2.21 14.44
C GLU A 244 1.50 -2.16 15.88
N LYS A 245 2.78 -2.51 16.06
CA LYS A 245 3.48 -2.31 17.33
C LYS A 245 3.52 -0.84 17.70
N ASN A 246 3.84 0.04 16.75
CA ASN A 246 3.89 1.48 16.99
C ASN A 246 2.54 2.07 17.40
N VAL A 247 1.43 1.69 16.73
CA VAL A 247 0.07 2.11 17.10
C VAL A 247 -0.23 1.76 18.56
N ARG A 248 0.08 0.52 18.96
CA ARG A 248 -0.10 0.07 20.35
C ARG A 248 0.83 0.81 21.32
N ASP A 249 2.10 0.99 20.98
CA ASP A 249 3.08 1.67 21.81
C ASP A 249 2.75 3.16 21.94
N ALA A 250 2.33 3.83 20.87
CA ALA A 250 1.85 5.20 20.89
C ALA A 250 0.59 5.34 21.77
N ARG A 251 -0.38 4.44 21.62
CA ARG A 251 -1.58 4.42 22.48
C ARG A 251 -1.21 4.29 23.95
N ASN A 252 -0.31 3.38 24.29
CA ASN A 252 0.13 3.18 25.68
C ASN A 252 0.90 4.37 26.24
N ARG A 253 1.59 5.17 25.44
CA ARG A 253 2.41 6.30 25.89
C ARG A 253 1.66 7.64 25.85
N LEU A 254 0.72 7.80 24.90
CA LEU A 254 0.04 9.06 24.64
C LEU A 254 -1.43 9.05 25.08
N TRP A 255 -2.07 7.87 25.14
CA TRP A 255 -3.50 7.69 25.42
C TRP A 255 -3.83 6.86 26.66
N GLN A 256 -2.88 6.59 27.56
CA GLN A 256 -3.19 5.89 28.82
C GLN A 256 -4.21 6.67 29.66
N VAL A 257 -4.10 8.00 29.65
CA VAL A 257 -5.12 8.91 30.17
C VAL A 257 -5.70 9.61 28.95
N MET A 258 -7.04 9.63 28.83
CA MET A 258 -7.71 10.28 27.71
C MET A 258 -7.30 11.76 27.64
N PRO A 259 -6.72 12.23 26.51
CA PRO A 259 -6.28 13.61 26.38
C PRO A 259 -7.45 14.59 26.48
N VAL A 260 -7.21 15.73 27.16
CA VAL A 260 -8.19 16.81 27.28
C VAL A 260 -7.54 18.11 26.83
N PHE A 261 -8.09 18.68 25.75
CA PHE A 261 -7.54 19.88 25.11
C PHE A 261 -8.67 20.84 24.72
N LYS A 262 -8.31 22.09 24.47
CA LYS A 262 -9.24 23.12 24.02
C LYS A 262 -9.73 22.85 22.60
N ASP A 263 -8.81 22.52 21.72
CA ASP A 263 -9.06 22.27 20.31
C ASP A 263 -8.10 21.21 19.73
N LEU A 264 -8.31 20.85 18.47
CA LEU A 264 -7.49 19.83 17.78
C LEU A 264 -6.07 20.33 17.47
N GLU A 265 -5.88 21.63 17.33
CA GLU A 265 -4.56 22.20 17.03
C GLU A 265 -3.65 22.09 18.24
N GLU A 266 -4.16 22.44 19.44
CA GLU A 266 -3.45 22.28 20.70
C GLU A 266 -3.10 20.81 20.97
N LEU A 267 -4.03 19.88 20.73
CA LEU A 267 -3.78 18.44 20.85
C LEU A 267 -2.69 17.99 19.84
N ASN A 268 -2.75 18.44 18.60
CA ASN A 268 -1.76 18.07 17.60
C ASN A 268 -0.37 18.63 17.89
N GLN A 269 -0.28 19.85 18.43
CA GLN A 269 0.99 20.41 18.85
C GLN A 269 1.58 19.60 20.02
N TRP A 270 0.78 19.29 21.02
CA TRP A 270 1.21 18.45 22.13
C TRP A 270 1.68 17.06 21.67
N LEU A 271 0.95 16.44 20.72
CA LEU A 271 1.33 15.14 20.15
C LEU A 271 2.68 15.22 19.43
N GLU A 272 2.91 16.26 18.62
CA GLU A 272 4.18 16.47 17.90
C GLU A 272 5.33 16.58 18.90
N ASP A 273 5.21 17.45 19.92
CA ASP A 273 6.23 17.65 20.95
C ASP A 273 6.52 16.36 21.73
N ARG A 274 5.48 15.61 22.09
CA ARG A 274 5.63 14.32 22.80
C ARG A 274 6.26 13.26 21.95
N CYS A 275 5.91 13.17 20.67
CA CYS A 275 6.54 12.23 19.73
C CYS A 275 8.04 12.52 19.60
N ILE A 276 8.41 13.79 19.41
CA ILE A 276 9.82 14.20 19.29
C ILE A 276 10.59 13.90 20.59
N ALA A 277 10.03 14.21 21.76
CA ALA A 277 10.64 13.88 23.05
C ALA A 277 10.89 12.37 23.20
N LEU A 278 9.94 11.53 22.75
CA LEU A 278 10.06 10.08 22.82
C LEU A 278 11.12 9.49 21.84
N TRP A 279 11.58 10.24 20.85
CA TRP A 279 12.64 9.75 19.95
C TRP A 279 13.95 9.46 20.68
N SER A 280 14.27 10.22 21.73
CA SER A 280 15.47 9.99 22.55
C SER A 280 15.42 8.66 23.32
N GLU A 281 14.24 8.05 23.47
CA GLU A 281 14.04 6.76 24.15
C GLU A 281 14.05 5.57 23.17
N ILE A 282 14.14 5.82 21.86
CA ILE A 282 14.16 4.79 20.83
C ILE A 282 15.60 4.29 20.69
N ALA A 283 15.84 3.07 21.17
CA ALA A 283 17.14 2.39 21.05
C ALA A 283 17.24 1.58 19.74
#